data_f3d8ce4c5eb570787010ef028d9828aa
#
_entry.id   f3d8ce4c5eb570787010ef028d9828aa
#
_cell.length_a   1.000
_cell.length_b   1.000
_cell.length_c   1.000
_cell.angle_alpha   90.00
_cell.angle_beta   90.00
_cell.angle_gamma   90.00
#
_symmetry.space_group_name_H-M   'P 1'
#
loop_
_entity.id
_entity.type
_entity.pdbx_description
1 polymer ?
#
loop_
_entity_poly.entity_id
_entity_poly.type
_entity_poly.pdbx_seq_one_letter_code
_entity_poly.pdbx_strand_id
1 'polypeptide(L)'
;MEKNSSKDRGTVLWRFSQKFQFAADKIIPDSLVFCLILTFIVYVAALIFTDRGPVQLCLDWYNHAWDMLAFSMQMSMMVVVCAACAKSRPVNRAMGALAKALRNPIMAVVVFMIWGYIASFINWAFCTLSCTVLAIELSKRNKGLSFPILLVGGYCTSCLGQCLGPTASVYALLATEGNYMQETLGGILSQDVTVYNPVNLTIWIILALVTILLIVFTRPPKDSIMTLDSDTSSAQAEAEWEKIDRSTPAGVMNSSKIIMWLIGVAGIIAIVHEFATKGFLGALSLNFIIFFFL
;
A
#
# COMPACT_ATOMS: atom_id res chain seq x y z
N MET A 1 -3.28 47.27 -3.37
CA MET A 1 -1.85 47.44 -3.75
C MET A 1 -1.12 46.30 -3.08
N GLU A 2 -1.13 45.10 -3.54
CA GLU A 2 -0.66 44.54 -4.80
C GLU A 2 0.83 44.72 -5.12
N LYS A 3 1.42 43.61 -5.43
CA LYS A 3 2.69 43.41 -6.14
C LYS A 3 3.96 43.42 -5.32
N ASN A 4 4.36 42.28 -4.85
CA ASN A 4 5.56 41.65 -5.37
C ASN A 4 5.70 40.20 -4.92
N SER A 5 4.84 39.36 -5.41
CA SER A 5 5.05 37.90 -5.40
C SER A 5 5.79 37.57 -6.69
N SER A 6 7.09 37.80 -6.71
CA SER A 6 7.91 37.40 -7.83
C SER A 6 8.93 36.35 -7.39
N LYS A 7 8.80 35.18 -7.97
CA LYS A 7 9.90 34.31 -8.37
C LYS A 7 10.46 33.30 -7.36
N ASP A 8 9.61 32.56 -6.67
CA ASP A 8 9.99 31.16 -6.48
C ASP A 8 9.01 30.30 -7.29
N ARG A 9 9.16 30.35 -8.62
CA ARG A 9 8.41 29.48 -9.52
C ARG A 9 9.02 28.09 -9.37
N GLY A 10 8.39 27.22 -8.60
CA GLY A 10 8.82 25.83 -8.40
C GLY A 10 9.31 25.14 -9.67
N THR A 11 9.96 24.02 -9.55
CA THR A 11 10.55 23.29 -10.69
C THR A 11 9.57 23.12 -11.84
N VAL A 12 10.06 22.94 -13.07
CA VAL A 12 9.22 22.67 -14.25
C VAL A 12 8.29 21.49 -14.01
N LEU A 13 8.78 20.45 -13.33
CA LEU A 13 8.01 19.28 -12.90
C LEU A 13 6.86 19.66 -11.96
N TRP A 14 7.10 20.55 -11.00
CA TRP A 14 6.03 21.04 -10.10
C TRP A 14 4.92 21.75 -10.87
N ARG A 15 5.26 22.63 -11.80
CA ARG A 15 4.25 23.33 -12.63
C ARG A 15 3.47 22.39 -13.53
N PHE A 16 4.13 21.37 -14.06
CA PHE A 16 3.47 20.34 -14.85
C PHE A 16 2.50 19.52 -13.97
N SER A 17 2.93 19.10 -12.77
CA SER A 17 2.10 18.35 -11.85
C SER A 17 0.84 19.10 -11.42
N GLN A 18 0.93 20.42 -11.19
CA GLN A 18 -0.23 21.26 -10.85
C GLN A 18 -1.27 21.33 -11.98
N LYS A 19 -0.84 21.43 -13.23
CA LYS A 19 -1.75 21.39 -14.39
C LYS A 19 -2.43 20.05 -14.53
N PHE A 20 -1.67 18.98 -14.30
CA PHE A 20 -2.18 17.62 -14.38
C PHE A 20 -3.17 17.33 -13.23
N GLN A 21 -2.87 17.78 -12.03
CA GLN A 21 -3.77 17.69 -10.88
C GLN A 21 -5.10 18.39 -11.16
N PHE A 22 -5.07 19.62 -11.66
CA PHE A 22 -6.30 20.36 -12.00
C PHE A 22 -7.14 19.65 -13.06
N ALA A 23 -6.52 18.98 -14.04
CA ALA A 23 -7.22 18.19 -15.03
C ALA A 23 -7.79 16.90 -14.41
N ALA A 24 -7.01 16.22 -13.57
CA ALA A 24 -7.42 15.00 -12.90
C ALA A 24 -8.62 15.23 -11.96
N ASP A 25 -8.59 16.27 -11.15
CA ASP A 25 -9.67 16.63 -10.21
C ASP A 25 -11.00 16.92 -10.91
N LYS A 26 -10.96 17.31 -12.20
CA LYS A 26 -12.18 17.59 -12.99
C LYS A 26 -12.65 16.42 -13.83
N ILE A 27 -11.76 15.49 -14.20
CA ILE A 27 -12.06 14.44 -15.20
C ILE A 27 -12.22 13.08 -14.52
N ILE A 28 -11.47 12.81 -13.45
CA ILE A 28 -11.47 11.51 -12.80
C ILE A 28 -12.62 11.44 -11.79
N PRO A 29 -13.64 10.59 -12.02
CA PRO A 29 -14.71 10.41 -11.08
C PRO A 29 -14.25 9.61 -9.84
N ASP A 30 -15.14 9.49 -8.85
CA ASP A 30 -14.92 8.60 -7.71
C ASP A 30 -14.57 7.17 -8.15
N SER A 31 -13.77 6.49 -7.34
CA SER A 31 -13.24 5.14 -7.67
C SER A 31 -14.34 4.13 -7.99
N LEU A 32 -15.48 4.17 -7.30
CA LEU A 32 -16.61 3.30 -7.57
C LEU A 32 -17.22 3.57 -8.94
N VAL A 33 -17.44 4.84 -9.26
CA VAL A 33 -17.98 5.26 -10.58
C VAL A 33 -17.02 4.88 -11.69
N PHE A 34 -15.71 5.05 -11.45
CA PHE A 34 -14.68 4.65 -12.41
C PHE A 34 -14.70 3.13 -12.68
N CYS A 35 -14.83 2.30 -11.64
CA CYS A 35 -15.00 0.85 -11.79
C CYS A 35 -16.25 0.48 -12.61
N LEU A 36 -17.38 1.15 -12.36
CA LEU A 36 -18.61 0.90 -13.13
C LEU A 36 -18.45 1.28 -14.61
N ILE A 37 -17.79 2.41 -14.89
CA ILE A 37 -17.47 2.82 -16.26
C ILE A 37 -16.59 1.79 -16.96
N LEU A 38 -15.53 1.32 -16.30
CA LEU A 38 -14.64 0.28 -16.83
C LEU A 38 -15.39 -1.02 -17.08
N THR A 39 -16.26 -1.46 -16.19
CA THR A 39 -17.11 -2.64 -16.37
C THR A 39 -17.97 -2.49 -17.61
N PHE A 40 -18.58 -1.33 -17.82
CA PHE A 40 -19.38 -1.06 -19.01
C PHE A 40 -18.53 -1.06 -20.30
N ILE A 41 -17.35 -0.46 -20.26
CA ILE A 41 -16.41 -0.48 -21.41
C ILE A 41 -16.02 -1.91 -21.78
N VAL A 42 -15.67 -2.74 -20.76
CA VAL A 42 -15.33 -4.15 -20.98
C VAL A 42 -16.52 -4.93 -21.54
N TYR A 43 -17.73 -4.67 -21.03
CA TYR A 43 -18.95 -5.30 -21.56
C TYR A 43 -19.19 -4.95 -23.04
N VAL A 44 -19.06 -3.67 -23.41
CA VAL A 44 -19.20 -3.24 -24.81
C VAL A 44 -18.10 -3.84 -25.70
N ALA A 45 -16.86 -3.88 -25.20
CA ALA A 45 -15.76 -4.51 -25.91
C ALA A 45 -16.01 -6.00 -26.12
N ALA A 46 -16.50 -6.71 -25.11
CA ALA A 46 -16.85 -8.13 -25.23
C ALA A 46 -17.97 -8.37 -26.27
N LEU A 47 -18.96 -7.49 -26.34
CA LEU A 47 -19.99 -7.55 -27.39
C LEU A 47 -19.43 -7.42 -28.83
N ILE A 48 -18.35 -6.63 -28.97
CA ILE A 48 -17.74 -6.36 -30.28
C ILE A 48 -16.75 -7.48 -30.66
N PHE A 49 -15.96 -7.95 -29.71
CA PHE A 49 -14.84 -8.85 -29.97
C PHE A 49 -15.14 -10.33 -29.72
N THR A 50 -16.31 -10.67 -29.15
CA THR A 50 -16.70 -12.05 -28.90
C THR A 50 -18.03 -12.37 -29.59
N ASP A 51 -18.25 -13.63 -29.96
CA ASP A 51 -19.51 -14.10 -30.55
C ASP A 51 -20.64 -14.31 -29.53
N ARG A 52 -20.52 -13.69 -28.33
CA ARG A 52 -21.49 -13.81 -27.24
C ARG A 52 -22.58 -12.76 -27.33
N GLY A 53 -23.83 -13.18 -27.17
CA GLY A 53 -24.95 -12.25 -27.12
C GLY A 53 -24.99 -11.41 -25.78
N PRO A 54 -25.72 -10.29 -25.79
CA PRO A 54 -25.76 -9.39 -24.63
C PRO A 54 -26.30 -10.06 -23.36
N VAL A 55 -27.32 -10.88 -23.47
CA VAL A 55 -27.89 -11.62 -22.33
C VAL A 55 -26.90 -12.64 -21.79
N GLN A 56 -26.18 -13.33 -22.67
CA GLN A 56 -25.18 -14.32 -22.27
C GLN A 56 -24.03 -13.68 -21.53
N LEU A 57 -23.54 -12.53 -21.95
CA LEU A 57 -22.49 -11.78 -21.23
C LEU A 57 -22.94 -11.34 -19.83
N CYS A 58 -24.20 -10.93 -19.68
CA CYS A 58 -24.75 -10.60 -18.34
C CYS A 58 -24.82 -11.85 -17.45
N LEU A 59 -25.20 -12.99 -17.99
CA LEU A 59 -25.24 -14.26 -17.24
C LEU A 59 -23.82 -14.75 -16.90
N ASP A 60 -22.88 -14.65 -17.83
CA ASP A 60 -21.48 -14.98 -17.58
C ASP A 60 -20.90 -14.11 -16.47
N TRP A 61 -21.14 -12.78 -16.50
CA TRP A 61 -20.72 -11.87 -15.44
C TRP A 61 -21.33 -12.25 -14.08
N TYR A 62 -22.62 -12.54 -14.02
CA TYR A 62 -23.30 -12.95 -12.79
C TYR A 62 -22.73 -14.27 -12.24
N ASN A 63 -22.53 -15.26 -13.07
CA ASN A 63 -22.06 -16.59 -12.65
C ASN A 63 -20.61 -16.52 -12.14
N HIS A 64 -19.73 -15.74 -12.78
CA HIS A 64 -18.32 -15.65 -12.43
C HIS A 64 -17.99 -14.56 -11.40
N ALA A 65 -18.95 -13.72 -11.00
CA ALA A 65 -18.73 -12.70 -9.98
C ALA A 65 -18.31 -13.31 -8.64
N TRP A 66 -18.78 -14.52 -8.34
CA TRP A 66 -18.52 -15.22 -7.08
C TRP A 66 -17.18 -15.97 -7.06
N ASP A 67 -16.56 -16.21 -8.21
CA ASP A 67 -15.27 -16.91 -8.30
C ASP A 67 -14.15 -16.11 -7.60
N MET A 68 -14.30 -14.80 -7.53
CA MET A 68 -13.37 -13.90 -6.88
C MET A 68 -13.67 -13.64 -5.40
N LEU A 69 -14.69 -14.25 -4.81
CA LEU A 69 -15.09 -13.95 -3.43
C LEU A 69 -13.98 -14.28 -2.42
N ALA A 70 -13.36 -15.44 -2.54
CA ALA A 70 -12.28 -15.86 -1.66
C ALA A 70 -11.10 -14.89 -1.75
N PHE A 71 -10.70 -14.51 -2.97
CA PHE A 71 -9.64 -13.55 -3.20
C PHE A 71 -9.96 -12.16 -2.62
N SER A 72 -11.20 -11.69 -2.80
CA SER A 72 -11.65 -10.40 -2.26
C SER A 72 -11.61 -10.37 -0.74
N MET A 73 -12.00 -11.46 -0.08
CA MET A 73 -11.92 -11.60 1.37
C MET A 73 -10.47 -11.68 1.86
N GLN A 74 -9.60 -12.38 1.15
CA GLN A 74 -8.17 -12.42 1.46
C GLN A 74 -7.54 -11.03 1.37
N MET A 75 -7.86 -10.25 0.32
CA MET A 75 -7.38 -8.87 0.19
C MET A 75 -7.89 -7.97 1.31
N SER A 76 -9.16 -8.09 1.68
CA SER A 76 -9.75 -7.33 2.79
C SER A 76 -9.07 -7.66 4.12
N MET A 77 -8.86 -8.93 4.42
CA MET A 77 -8.13 -9.37 5.61
C MET A 77 -6.70 -8.86 5.62
N MET A 78 -5.99 -8.90 4.49
CA MET A 78 -4.64 -8.35 4.36
C MET A 78 -4.58 -6.88 4.78
N VAL A 79 -5.50 -6.06 4.29
CA VAL A 79 -5.55 -4.63 4.66
C VAL A 79 -5.82 -4.46 6.16
N VAL A 80 -6.76 -5.22 6.72
CA VAL A 80 -7.11 -5.14 8.16
C VAL A 80 -5.92 -5.48 9.05
N VAL A 81 -5.25 -6.62 8.79
CA VAL A 81 -4.09 -7.04 9.61
C VAL A 81 -2.89 -6.12 9.43
N CYS A 82 -2.62 -5.66 8.21
CA CYS A 82 -1.56 -4.68 7.97
C CYS A 82 -1.85 -3.33 8.63
N ALA A 83 -3.13 -2.91 8.71
CA ALA A 83 -3.54 -1.70 9.43
C ALA A 83 -3.29 -1.85 10.94
N ALA A 84 -3.65 -2.98 11.52
CA ALA A 84 -3.38 -3.27 12.93
C ALA A 84 -1.87 -3.28 13.22
N CYS A 85 -1.08 -3.93 12.35
CA CYS A 85 0.37 -3.97 12.47
C CYS A 85 1.00 -2.57 12.36
N ALA A 86 0.63 -1.79 11.34
CA ALA A 86 1.16 -0.45 11.11
C ALA A 86 0.82 0.54 12.25
N LYS A 87 -0.35 0.40 12.86
CA LYS A 87 -0.80 1.17 14.02
C LYS A 87 -0.20 0.68 15.33
N SER A 88 0.49 -0.44 15.36
CA SER A 88 1.07 -1.01 16.59
C SER A 88 2.10 -0.07 17.23
N ARG A 89 2.22 -0.14 18.57
CA ARG A 89 3.19 0.68 19.31
C ARG A 89 4.64 0.51 18.84
N PRO A 90 5.14 -0.71 18.54
CA PRO A 90 6.50 -0.89 18.05
C PRO A 90 6.74 -0.17 16.72
N VAL A 91 5.83 -0.30 15.75
CA VAL A 91 5.94 0.35 14.44
C VAL A 91 5.90 1.87 14.57
N ASN A 92 4.94 2.41 15.34
CA ASN A 92 4.85 3.85 15.56
C ASN A 92 6.12 4.41 16.25
N ARG A 93 6.69 3.70 17.22
CA ARG A 93 7.95 4.10 17.86
C ARG A 93 9.12 4.06 16.87
N ALA A 94 9.21 3.03 16.03
CA ALA A 94 10.24 2.90 15.01
C ALA A 94 10.15 4.05 13.98
N MET A 95 8.94 4.35 13.48
CA MET A 95 8.71 5.47 12.55
C MET A 95 9.03 6.81 13.20
N GLY A 96 8.63 7.02 14.45
CA GLY A 96 8.97 8.24 15.21
C GLY A 96 10.47 8.40 15.45
N ALA A 97 11.19 7.31 15.75
CA ALA A 97 12.64 7.32 15.90
C ALA A 97 13.35 7.63 14.58
N LEU A 98 12.90 7.02 13.49
CA LEU A 98 13.41 7.29 12.15
C LEU A 98 13.19 8.75 11.75
N ALA A 99 11.99 9.28 11.94
CA ALA A 99 11.67 10.68 11.66
C ALA A 99 12.51 11.65 12.50
N LYS A 100 12.82 11.31 13.77
CA LYS A 100 13.66 12.12 14.65
C LYS A 100 15.12 12.20 14.18
N ALA A 101 15.63 11.15 13.57
CA ALA A 101 17.00 11.11 13.03
C ALA A 101 17.16 11.93 11.75
N LEU A 102 16.07 12.17 10.99
CA LEU A 102 16.09 12.78 9.68
C LEU A 102 15.80 14.28 9.74
N ARG A 103 16.84 15.09 9.95
CA ARG A 103 16.73 16.55 10.03
C ARG A 103 16.82 17.25 8.66
N ASN A 104 17.55 16.66 7.72
CA ASN A 104 17.69 17.23 6.36
C ASN A 104 16.49 16.86 5.51
N PRO A 105 15.76 17.83 4.89
CA PRO A 105 14.58 17.56 4.10
C PRO A 105 14.82 16.61 2.92
N ILE A 106 15.96 16.74 2.23
CA ILE A 106 16.28 15.87 1.08
C ILE A 106 16.51 14.45 1.56
N MET A 107 17.31 14.29 2.60
CA MET A 107 17.62 12.97 3.17
C MET A 107 16.37 12.31 3.73
N ALA A 108 15.46 13.10 4.31
CA ALA A 108 14.19 12.63 4.80
C ALA A 108 13.31 12.05 3.67
N VAL A 109 13.23 12.73 2.51
CA VAL A 109 12.49 12.22 1.34
C VAL A 109 13.15 10.95 0.80
N VAL A 110 14.48 10.94 0.63
CA VAL A 110 15.18 9.74 0.13
C VAL A 110 14.97 8.54 1.05
N VAL A 111 15.17 8.70 2.35
CA VAL A 111 14.98 7.61 3.31
C VAL A 111 13.52 7.17 3.39
N PHE A 112 12.58 8.12 3.32
CA PHE A 112 11.16 7.83 3.24
C PHE A 112 10.81 6.96 2.02
N MET A 113 11.34 7.31 0.84
CA MET A 113 11.13 6.53 -0.38
C MET A 113 11.77 5.14 -0.31
N ILE A 114 13.00 5.04 0.23
CA ILE A 114 13.67 3.76 0.45
C ILE A 114 12.85 2.88 1.39
N TRP A 115 12.39 3.45 2.52
CA TRP A 115 11.49 2.73 3.43
C TRP A 115 10.22 2.24 2.69
N GLY A 116 9.60 3.12 1.91
CA GLY A 116 8.41 2.78 1.14
C GLY A 116 8.67 1.60 0.18
N TYR A 117 9.79 1.57 -0.54
CA TYR A 117 10.13 0.44 -1.42
C TYR A 117 10.40 -0.85 -0.65
N ILE A 118 11.11 -0.80 0.47
CA ILE A 118 11.36 -1.98 1.32
C ILE A 118 10.04 -2.51 1.88
N ALA A 119 9.23 -1.64 2.45
CA ALA A 119 7.93 -2.00 3.03
C ALA A 119 6.97 -2.54 1.96
N SER A 120 6.95 -1.96 0.76
CA SER A 120 6.12 -2.39 -0.36
C SER A 120 6.56 -3.73 -0.92
N PHE A 121 7.86 -4.01 -0.96
CA PHE A 121 8.37 -5.33 -1.34
C PHE A 121 7.90 -6.41 -0.36
N ILE A 122 7.86 -6.10 0.94
CA ILE A 122 7.34 -7.02 1.97
C ILE A 122 5.82 -7.14 1.85
N ASN A 123 5.09 -6.00 1.89
CA ASN A 123 3.64 -5.95 1.75
C ASN A 123 3.16 -4.54 1.37
N TRP A 124 2.36 -4.45 0.31
CA TRP A 124 1.85 -3.18 -0.21
C TRP A 124 0.90 -2.45 0.75
N ALA A 125 0.04 -3.19 1.46
CA ALA A 125 -0.90 -2.60 2.42
C ALA A 125 -0.15 -2.07 3.65
N PHE A 126 0.83 -2.81 4.15
CA PHE A 126 1.71 -2.35 5.21
C PHE A 126 2.54 -1.13 4.80
N CYS A 127 3.04 -1.11 3.56
CA CYS A 127 3.74 0.06 3.00
C CYS A 127 2.87 1.31 3.06
N THR A 128 1.67 1.27 2.50
CA THR A 128 0.76 2.42 2.44
C THR A 128 0.50 2.99 3.83
N LEU A 129 0.24 2.14 4.80
CA LEU A 129 -0.08 2.56 6.16
C LEU A 129 1.15 3.04 6.94
N SER A 130 2.26 2.32 6.87
CA SER A 130 3.51 2.72 7.57
C SER A 130 4.12 3.99 6.97
N CYS A 131 4.03 4.18 5.65
CA CYS A 131 4.43 5.42 4.99
C CYS A 131 3.56 6.59 5.42
N THR A 132 2.25 6.40 5.61
CA THR A 132 1.37 7.46 6.13
C THR A 132 1.80 7.87 7.53
N VAL A 133 2.06 6.93 8.43
CA VAL A 133 2.57 7.22 9.78
C VAL A 133 3.90 7.96 9.72
N LEU A 134 4.84 7.49 8.90
CA LEU A 134 6.16 8.12 8.74
C LEU A 134 6.05 9.53 8.13
N ALA A 135 5.18 9.73 7.14
CA ALA A 135 4.94 11.03 6.52
C ALA A 135 4.41 12.06 7.55
N ILE A 136 3.47 11.64 8.40
CA ILE A 136 2.94 12.46 9.49
C ILE A 136 4.06 12.85 10.45
N GLU A 137 4.86 11.90 10.92
CA GLU A 137 5.96 12.14 11.86
C GLU A 137 7.07 13.04 11.27
N LEU A 138 7.40 12.87 9.99
CA LEU A 138 8.37 13.71 9.29
C LEU A 138 7.84 15.13 9.10
N SER A 139 6.58 15.31 8.73
CA SER A 139 5.95 16.62 8.50
C SER A 139 5.86 17.45 9.76
N LYS A 140 5.56 16.81 10.91
CA LYS A 140 5.55 17.48 12.23
C LYS A 140 6.92 18.04 12.63
N ARG A 141 7.97 17.29 12.31
CA ARG A 141 9.34 17.59 12.79
C ARG A 141 10.15 18.44 11.83
N ASN A 142 9.83 18.41 10.55
CA ASN A 142 10.61 19.06 9.50
C ASN A 142 9.73 20.00 8.66
N LYS A 143 9.73 21.28 9.06
CA LYS A 143 8.94 22.33 8.37
C LYS A 143 9.38 22.61 6.93
N GLY A 144 10.49 22.05 6.48
CA GLY A 144 10.96 22.13 5.09
C GLY A 144 10.39 21.03 4.18
N LEU A 145 9.57 20.13 4.71
CA LEU A 145 8.93 19.04 3.95
C LEU A 145 7.46 19.36 3.66
N SER A 146 7.08 19.19 2.40
CA SER A 146 5.69 19.27 1.98
C SER A 146 5.00 17.92 2.21
N PHE A 147 3.97 17.89 3.05
CA PHE A 147 3.21 16.68 3.34
C PHE A 147 2.59 16.03 2.08
N PRO A 148 1.96 16.78 1.14
CA PRO A 148 1.48 16.20 -0.10
C PRO A 148 2.53 15.46 -0.93
N ILE A 149 3.78 15.93 -0.96
CA ILE A 149 4.87 15.25 -1.69
C ILE A 149 5.22 13.93 -1.01
N LEU A 150 5.24 13.87 0.32
CA LEU A 150 5.44 12.63 1.04
C LEU A 150 4.30 11.64 0.77
N LEU A 151 3.05 12.10 0.73
CA LEU A 151 1.92 11.24 0.36
C LEU A 151 2.04 10.70 -1.05
N VAL A 152 2.36 11.55 -2.03
CA VAL A 152 2.60 11.11 -3.41
C VAL A 152 3.76 10.12 -3.49
N GLY A 153 4.87 10.39 -2.79
CA GLY A 153 6.00 9.48 -2.71
C GLY A 153 5.62 8.12 -2.11
N GLY A 154 4.89 8.12 -0.99
CA GLY A 154 4.40 6.90 -0.35
C GLY A 154 3.44 6.10 -1.25
N TYR A 155 2.56 6.79 -1.98
CA TYR A 155 1.67 6.15 -2.93
C TYR A 155 2.44 5.56 -4.13
N CYS A 156 3.40 6.29 -4.68
CA CYS A 156 4.26 5.78 -5.76
C CYS A 156 5.03 4.54 -5.33
N THR A 157 5.62 4.53 -4.13
CA THR A 157 6.34 3.34 -3.62
C THR A 157 5.41 2.16 -3.38
N SER A 158 4.20 2.42 -2.88
CA SER A 158 3.18 1.38 -2.69
C SER A 158 2.74 0.78 -4.03
N CYS A 159 2.39 1.59 -5.02
CA CYS A 159 1.90 1.12 -6.31
C CYS A 159 2.98 0.43 -7.15
N LEU A 160 4.15 1.06 -7.31
CA LEU A 160 5.22 0.53 -8.15
C LEU A 160 5.99 -0.59 -7.45
N GLY A 161 6.19 -0.49 -6.14
CA GLY A 161 6.88 -1.52 -5.36
C GLY A 161 6.08 -2.81 -5.26
N GLN A 162 4.75 -2.70 -5.07
CA GLN A 162 3.89 -3.89 -4.95
C GLN A 162 3.82 -4.70 -6.25
N CYS A 163 3.80 -4.04 -7.41
CA CYS A 163 3.67 -4.75 -8.69
C CYS A 163 4.80 -5.74 -8.95
N LEU A 164 5.91 -5.62 -8.22
CA LEU A 164 7.13 -6.38 -8.44
C LEU A 164 7.57 -7.15 -7.20
N GLY A 165 6.81 -7.10 -6.10
CA GLY A 165 7.12 -7.77 -4.84
C GLY A 165 6.40 -9.11 -4.65
N PRO A 166 6.84 -9.95 -3.70
CA PRO A 166 6.26 -11.27 -3.43
C PRO A 166 4.81 -11.22 -2.94
N THR A 167 4.36 -10.07 -2.45
CA THR A 167 2.99 -9.85 -1.98
C THR A 167 2.12 -9.14 -3.00
N ALA A 168 2.63 -8.92 -4.23
CA ALA A 168 1.81 -8.45 -5.33
C ALA A 168 0.60 -9.38 -5.50
N SER A 169 -0.59 -8.80 -5.50
CA SER A 169 -1.83 -9.55 -5.46
C SER A 169 -1.91 -10.62 -6.56
N VAL A 170 -1.42 -10.30 -7.76
CA VAL A 170 -1.41 -11.22 -8.89
C VAL A 170 -0.42 -12.36 -8.66
N TYR A 171 0.84 -12.07 -8.30
CA TYR A 171 1.87 -13.10 -8.11
C TYR A 171 1.56 -14.02 -6.92
N ALA A 172 1.08 -13.44 -5.82
CA ALA A 172 0.65 -14.21 -4.67
C ALA A 172 -0.55 -15.10 -4.98
N LEU A 173 -1.51 -14.62 -5.80
CA LEU A 173 -2.63 -15.42 -6.26
C LEU A 173 -2.17 -16.58 -7.14
N LEU A 174 -1.32 -16.32 -8.15
CA LEU A 174 -0.83 -17.34 -9.09
C LEU A 174 0.03 -18.41 -8.40
N ALA A 175 0.66 -18.08 -7.29
CA ALA A 175 1.42 -19.01 -6.45
C ALA A 175 0.55 -19.78 -5.44
N THR A 176 -0.76 -19.46 -5.33
CA THR A 176 -1.67 -20.10 -4.38
C THR A 176 -2.40 -21.26 -5.06
N GLU A 177 -2.38 -22.44 -4.44
CA GLU A 177 -3.09 -23.61 -4.90
C GLU A 177 -4.62 -23.40 -4.85
N GLY A 178 -5.32 -23.86 -5.88
CA GLY A 178 -6.77 -23.70 -6.01
C GLY A 178 -7.21 -22.29 -6.44
N ASN A 179 -6.30 -21.45 -6.97
CA ASN A 179 -6.68 -20.15 -7.51
C ASN A 179 -7.51 -20.31 -8.80
N TYR A 180 -8.38 -19.36 -9.09
CA TYR A 180 -9.30 -19.39 -10.21
C TYR A 180 -8.62 -19.35 -11.60
N MET A 181 -7.34 -18.98 -11.67
CA MET A 181 -6.55 -18.94 -12.91
C MET A 181 -5.76 -20.24 -13.15
N GLN A 182 -5.72 -21.16 -12.19
CA GLN A 182 -4.86 -22.34 -12.22
C GLN A 182 -5.15 -23.25 -13.41
N GLU A 183 -6.44 -23.47 -13.76
CA GLU A 183 -6.83 -24.27 -14.91
C GLU A 183 -6.44 -23.62 -16.24
N THR A 184 -6.64 -22.30 -16.35
CA THR A 184 -6.32 -21.54 -17.57
C THR A 184 -4.82 -21.50 -17.84
N LEU A 185 -3.99 -21.46 -16.80
CA LEU A 185 -2.54 -21.39 -16.90
C LEU A 185 -1.86 -22.76 -16.95
N GLY A 186 -2.63 -23.83 -16.74
CA GLY A 186 -2.12 -25.20 -16.71
C GLY A 186 -1.31 -25.56 -15.47
N GLY A 187 -1.42 -24.78 -14.39
CA GLY A 187 -0.74 -25.04 -13.10
C GLY A 187 -0.50 -23.80 -12.27
N ILE A 188 0.24 -23.98 -11.19
CA ILE A 188 0.66 -22.91 -10.29
C ILE A 188 1.95 -22.28 -10.82
N LEU A 189 2.01 -20.95 -10.85
CA LEU A 189 3.22 -20.21 -11.19
C LEU A 189 3.98 -19.86 -9.91
N SER A 190 5.13 -20.49 -9.70
CA SER A 190 5.95 -20.21 -8.53
C SER A 190 6.54 -18.79 -8.57
N GLN A 191 6.89 -18.26 -7.41
CA GLN A 191 7.47 -16.93 -7.31
C GLN A 191 8.88 -16.83 -7.91
N ASP A 192 9.58 -17.94 -8.11
CA ASP A 192 10.88 -17.98 -8.80
C ASP A 192 10.79 -17.48 -10.24
N VAL A 193 9.72 -17.87 -10.92
CA VAL A 193 9.50 -17.50 -12.33
C VAL A 193 8.94 -16.09 -12.46
N THR A 194 8.24 -15.61 -11.45
CA THR A 194 7.55 -14.30 -11.47
C THR A 194 8.34 -13.22 -10.75
N VAL A 195 8.33 -13.21 -9.43
CA VAL A 195 8.91 -12.15 -8.58
C VAL A 195 10.44 -12.16 -8.63
N TYR A 196 11.04 -13.33 -8.42
CA TYR A 196 12.49 -13.47 -8.30
C TYR A 196 13.21 -13.64 -9.64
N ASN A 197 12.50 -13.48 -10.74
CA ASN A 197 13.11 -13.42 -12.06
C ASN A 197 14.07 -12.22 -12.16
N PRO A 198 15.31 -12.39 -12.67
CA PRO A 198 16.28 -11.30 -12.80
C PRO A 198 15.78 -10.08 -13.55
N VAL A 199 14.95 -10.28 -14.57
CA VAL A 199 14.33 -9.16 -15.34
C VAL A 199 13.42 -8.34 -14.44
N ASN A 200 12.55 -9.00 -13.66
CA ASN A 200 11.63 -8.33 -12.75
C ASN A 200 12.39 -7.53 -11.67
N LEU A 201 13.40 -8.13 -11.04
CA LEU A 201 14.24 -7.46 -10.04
C LEU A 201 14.99 -6.26 -10.62
N THR A 202 15.50 -6.38 -11.85
CA THR A 202 16.19 -5.28 -12.53
C THR A 202 15.22 -4.12 -12.78
N ILE A 203 14.01 -4.40 -13.28
CA ILE A 203 12.98 -3.39 -13.49
C ILE A 203 12.60 -2.71 -12.17
N TRP A 204 12.45 -3.48 -11.09
CA TRP A 204 12.13 -2.95 -9.77
C TRP A 204 13.19 -1.95 -9.27
N ILE A 205 14.47 -2.30 -9.38
CA ILE A 205 15.59 -1.43 -9.00
C ILE A 205 15.59 -0.14 -9.83
N ILE A 206 15.44 -0.25 -11.15
CA ILE A 206 15.41 0.91 -12.05
C ILE A 206 14.24 1.82 -11.69
N LEU A 207 13.03 1.29 -11.51
CA LEU A 207 11.85 2.07 -11.13
C LEU A 207 12.03 2.73 -9.77
N ALA A 208 12.62 2.04 -8.79
CA ALA A 208 12.90 2.62 -7.49
C ALA A 208 13.86 3.83 -7.61
N LEU A 209 14.95 3.69 -8.34
CA LEU A 209 15.90 4.79 -8.57
C LEU A 209 15.27 5.98 -9.30
N VAL A 210 14.54 5.72 -10.38
CA VAL A 210 13.91 6.77 -11.19
C VAL A 210 12.86 7.52 -10.36
N THR A 211 12.01 6.83 -9.63
CA THR A 211 10.96 7.48 -8.82
C THR A 211 11.52 8.26 -7.63
N ILE A 212 12.56 7.74 -6.97
CA ILE A 212 13.25 8.49 -5.91
C ILE A 212 13.82 9.80 -6.46
N LEU A 213 14.50 9.73 -7.59
CA LEU A 213 15.04 10.93 -8.25
C LEU A 213 13.93 11.91 -8.63
N LEU A 214 12.85 11.43 -9.27
CA LEU A 214 11.73 12.27 -9.65
C LEU A 214 11.11 13.00 -8.45
N ILE A 215 10.83 12.30 -7.36
CA ILE A 215 10.24 12.90 -6.14
C ILE A 215 11.20 13.89 -5.49
N VAL A 216 12.50 13.58 -5.43
CA VAL A 216 13.52 14.50 -4.88
C VAL A 216 13.64 15.78 -5.72
N PHE A 217 13.53 15.67 -7.06
CA PHE A 217 13.57 16.83 -7.95
C PHE A 217 12.24 17.59 -8.03
N THR A 218 11.11 16.97 -7.64
CA THR A 218 9.79 17.62 -7.61
C THR A 218 9.63 18.40 -6.32
N ARG A 219 10.34 19.53 -6.17
CA ARG A 219 10.22 20.37 -4.97
C ARG A 219 9.18 21.47 -5.18
N PRO A 220 8.28 21.66 -4.22
CA PRO A 220 7.42 22.83 -4.22
C PRO A 220 8.24 24.09 -3.93
N PRO A 221 7.79 25.25 -4.40
CA PRO A 221 8.33 26.52 -3.96
C PRO A 221 8.14 26.67 -2.44
N LYS A 222 9.03 27.41 -1.78
CA LYS A 222 9.00 27.56 -0.31
C LYS A 222 7.67 28.09 0.22
N ASP A 223 7.00 28.92 -0.56
CA ASP A 223 5.69 29.50 -0.22
C ASP A 223 4.52 28.54 -0.35
N SER A 224 4.74 27.36 -0.95
CA SER A 224 3.73 26.31 -1.19
C SER A 224 3.97 25.07 -0.32
N ILE A 225 4.86 25.15 0.66
CA ILE A 225 5.10 24.03 1.59
C ILE A 225 3.89 23.92 2.53
N MET A 226 3.12 22.86 2.34
CA MET A 226 2.02 22.50 3.23
C MET A 226 2.55 21.55 4.31
N THR A 227 2.64 22.05 5.54
CA THR A 227 2.92 21.23 6.71
C THR A 227 1.63 20.87 7.43
N LEU A 228 1.59 19.74 8.09
CA LEU A 228 0.49 19.40 8.99
C LEU A 228 0.62 20.22 10.28
N ASP A 229 -0.49 20.84 10.70
CA ASP A 229 -0.58 21.42 12.02
C ASP A 229 -0.47 20.32 13.08
N SER A 230 0.40 20.55 14.07
CA SER A 230 0.70 19.58 15.13
C SER A 230 -0.55 19.08 15.88
N ASP A 231 -1.58 19.92 15.95
CA ASP A 231 -2.77 19.64 16.76
C ASP A 231 -3.77 18.69 16.10
N THR A 232 -3.86 18.72 14.76
CA THR A 232 -4.84 17.88 14.04
C THR A 232 -4.44 16.41 13.96
N SER A 233 -3.14 16.13 13.94
CA SER A 233 -2.62 14.76 13.75
C SER A 233 -2.40 14.00 15.06
N SER A 234 -2.10 14.69 16.15
CA SER A 234 -1.96 14.07 17.48
C SER A 234 -3.31 13.65 18.04
N ALA A 235 -4.34 14.48 17.89
CA ALA A 235 -5.68 14.17 18.35
C ALA A 235 -6.29 12.93 17.66
N GLN A 236 -6.03 12.74 16.37
CA GLN A 236 -6.52 11.54 15.63
C GLN A 236 -5.74 10.27 16.00
N ALA A 237 -4.43 10.36 16.19
CA ALA A 237 -3.62 9.20 16.57
C ALA A 237 -3.78 8.84 18.06
N GLU A 238 -4.02 9.81 18.95
CA GLU A 238 -4.24 9.56 20.37
C GLU A 238 -5.67 9.16 20.70
N ALA A 239 -6.68 9.64 19.97
CA ALA A 239 -8.08 9.24 20.12
C ALA A 239 -8.30 7.75 19.80
N GLU A 240 -7.50 7.15 18.93
CA GLU A 240 -7.57 5.69 18.64
C GLU A 240 -6.98 4.81 19.76
N TRP A 241 -6.18 5.41 20.68
CA TRP A 241 -5.66 4.71 21.87
C TRP A 241 -6.55 5.01 23.09
N GLU A 242 -7.85 4.92 22.91
CA GLU A 242 -8.80 5.03 24.01
C GLU A 242 -8.34 4.11 25.16
N LYS A 243 -8.25 4.71 26.34
CA LYS A 243 -7.80 3.97 27.54
C LYS A 243 -8.81 2.83 27.76
N ILE A 244 -8.38 1.62 27.41
CA ILE A 244 -9.21 0.41 27.64
C ILE A 244 -9.57 0.41 29.11
N ASP A 245 -10.85 0.59 29.40
CA ASP A 245 -11.35 0.52 30.77
C ASP A 245 -11.23 -0.91 31.30
N ARG A 246 -10.27 -1.15 32.17
CA ARG A 246 -10.02 -2.45 32.78
C ARG A 246 -10.92 -2.76 33.97
N SER A 247 -11.87 -1.91 34.29
CA SER A 247 -12.83 -2.14 35.37
C SER A 247 -13.88 -3.20 34.99
N THR A 248 -14.05 -3.45 33.70
CA THR A 248 -15.01 -4.43 33.18
C THR A 248 -14.32 -5.74 32.75
N PRO A 249 -14.98 -6.92 32.88
CA PRO A 249 -14.46 -8.18 32.40
C PRO A 249 -14.05 -8.13 30.90
N ALA A 250 -14.86 -7.47 30.07
CA ALA A 250 -14.56 -7.27 28.65
C ALA A 250 -13.25 -6.45 28.44
N GLY A 251 -13.07 -5.39 29.20
CA GLY A 251 -11.85 -4.57 29.15
C GLY A 251 -10.60 -5.33 29.60
N VAL A 252 -10.74 -6.22 30.59
CA VAL A 252 -9.64 -7.10 31.01
C VAL A 252 -9.29 -8.08 29.90
N MET A 253 -10.28 -8.69 29.23
CA MET A 253 -10.07 -9.60 28.11
C MET A 253 -9.43 -8.88 26.91
N ASN A 254 -9.93 -7.69 26.54
CA ASN A 254 -9.39 -6.88 25.44
C ASN A 254 -7.94 -6.43 25.67
N SER A 255 -7.53 -6.29 26.94
CA SER A 255 -6.16 -5.91 27.30
C SER A 255 -5.29 -7.12 27.70
N SER A 256 -5.79 -8.34 27.54
CA SER A 256 -5.13 -9.56 27.99
C SER A 256 -3.89 -9.87 27.14
N LYS A 257 -2.73 -9.79 27.74
CA LYS A 257 -1.48 -10.22 27.11
C LYS A 257 -1.44 -11.73 26.86
N ILE A 258 -2.17 -12.52 27.65
CA ILE A 258 -2.18 -13.98 27.54
C ILE A 258 -2.83 -14.39 26.21
N ILE A 259 -3.98 -13.82 25.88
CA ILE A 259 -4.69 -14.10 24.61
C ILE A 259 -3.79 -13.70 23.41
N MET A 260 -3.17 -12.53 23.49
CA MET A 260 -2.25 -12.07 22.46
C MET A 260 -1.03 -13.01 22.30
N TRP A 261 -0.44 -13.49 23.40
CA TRP A 261 0.66 -14.44 23.36
C TRP A 261 0.24 -15.81 22.82
N LEU A 262 -0.94 -16.30 23.16
CA LEU A 262 -1.46 -17.58 22.64
C LEU A 262 -1.60 -17.53 21.12
N ILE A 263 -2.20 -16.47 20.58
CA ILE A 263 -2.34 -16.26 19.12
C ILE A 263 -0.95 -16.11 18.48
N GLY A 264 -0.07 -15.31 19.08
CA GLY A 264 1.29 -15.09 18.56
C GLY A 264 2.11 -16.38 18.51
N VAL A 265 2.07 -17.20 19.55
CA VAL A 265 2.77 -18.50 19.59
C VAL A 265 2.20 -19.47 18.56
N ALA A 266 0.87 -19.56 18.44
CA ALA A 266 0.22 -20.38 17.43
C ALA A 266 0.62 -19.92 16.01
N GLY A 267 0.68 -18.61 15.78
CA GLY A 267 1.15 -18.01 14.54
C GLY A 267 2.61 -18.38 14.21
N ILE A 268 3.51 -18.25 15.19
CA ILE A 268 4.92 -18.59 15.00
C ILE A 268 5.07 -20.09 14.66
N ILE A 269 4.34 -20.98 15.34
CA ILE A 269 4.36 -22.41 15.07
C ILE A 269 3.93 -22.68 13.61
N ALA A 270 2.84 -22.06 13.16
CA ALA A 270 2.35 -22.22 11.79
C ALA A 270 3.36 -21.71 10.77
N ILE A 271 3.97 -20.54 10.99
CA ILE A 271 4.99 -19.95 10.12
C ILE A 271 6.21 -20.88 10.01
N VAL A 272 6.73 -21.37 11.13
CA VAL A 272 7.88 -22.27 11.17
C VAL A 272 7.56 -23.59 10.45
N HIS A 273 6.37 -24.12 10.65
CA HIS A 273 5.92 -25.33 9.98
C HIS A 273 5.86 -25.17 8.44
N GLU A 274 5.28 -24.07 7.96
CA GLU A 274 5.20 -23.78 6.51
C GLU A 274 6.59 -23.64 5.88
N PHE A 275 7.49 -22.91 6.54
CA PHE A 275 8.88 -22.80 6.05
C PHE A 275 9.63 -24.14 6.07
N ALA A 276 9.41 -24.98 7.08
CA ALA A 276 10.08 -26.27 7.19
C ALA A 276 9.57 -27.27 6.14
N THR A 277 8.29 -27.21 5.78
CA THR A 277 7.65 -28.16 4.86
C THR A 277 7.76 -27.77 3.40
N LYS A 278 7.60 -26.47 3.08
CA LYS A 278 7.53 -25.96 1.70
C LYS A 278 8.78 -25.20 1.26
N GLY A 279 9.73 -24.98 2.17
CA GLY A 279 10.86 -24.10 1.94
C GLY A 279 10.47 -22.62 1.90
N PHE A 280 11.47 -21.71 1.81
CA PHE A 280 11.24 -20.28 1.90
C PHE A 280 10.31 -19.75 0.80
N LEU A 281 10.59 -20.09 -0.46
CA LEU A 281 9.81 -19.57 -1.60
C LEU A 281 8.44 -20.25 -1.77
N GLY A 282 8.35 -21.54 -1.48
CA GLY A 282 7.11 -22.31 -1.56
C GLY A 282 6.10 -21.95 -0.47
N ALA A 283 6.56 -21.41 0.65
CA ALA A 283 5.68 -20.95 1.73
C ALA A 283 5.02 -19.60 1.44
N LEU A 284 5.57 -18.77 0.55
CA LEU A 284 5.09 -17.42 0.26
C LEU A 284 3.79 -17.43 -0.57
N SER A 285 2.74 -18.05 -0.03
CA SER A 285 1.38 -17.96 -0.58
C SER A 285 0.63 -16.75 -0.01
N LEU A 286 -0.48 -16.37 -0.64
CA LEU A 286 -1.32 -15.27 -0.18
C LEU A 286 -1.79 -15.45 1.26
N ASN A 287 -2.26 -16.66 1.59
CA ASN A 287 -2.73 -17.01 2.95
C ASN A 287 -1.61 -16.90 3.98
N PHE A 288 -0.41 -17.37 3.66
CA PHE A 288 0.75 -17.26 4.54
C PHE A 288 1.10 -15.81 4.84
N ILE A 289 1.10 -14.95 3.81
CA ILE A 289 1.42 -13.54 3.96
C ILE A 289 0.41 -12.82 4.85
N ILE A 290 -0.89 -13.08 4.67
CA ILE A 290 -1.94 -12.52 5.53
C ILE A 290 -1.72 -12.95 6.98
N PHE A 291 -1.45 -14.23 7.19
CA PHE A 291 -1.23 -14.78 8.52
C PHE A 291 0.04 -14.29 9.19
N PHE A 292 1.09 -14.00 8.42
CA PHE A 292 2.35 -13.42 8.92
C PHE A 292 2.15 -12.03 9.56
N PHE A 293 1.20 -11.23 9.06
CA PHE A 293 0.91 -9.90 9.59
C PHE A 293 -0.13 -9.91 10.72
N LEU A 294 -0.81 -11.02 10.97
CA LEU A 294 -1.75 -11.19 12.07
C LEU A 294 -1.04 -11.27 13.43
#